data_72511ec24a198feb767d22dd17e2f9f1
#
_entry.id   72511ec24a198feb767d22dd17e2f9f1
#
_cell.length_a   1.000
_cell.length_b   1.000
_cell.length_c   1.000
_cell.angle_alpha   90.00
_cell.angle_beta   90.00
_cell.angle_gamma   90.00
#
_symmetry.space_group_name_H-M   'P 1'
#
loop_
_entity.id
_entity.type
_entity.pdbx_description
1 polymer ?
#
loop_
_entity_poly.entity_id
_entity_poly.type
_entity_poly.pdbx_seq_one_letter_code
_entity_poly.pdbx_strand_id
1 'polypeptide(L)'
;MIKEVINKLRERKLLTRIFKNTGWILAQNMVSLCLALVVNVIIARYFGTERYGTFTYVLSIVTLFSGIAGFGIHHIAIKDLKIKPEKENEILGTSFIVRVILAIVLLTLTDITIYLINGNNQTIMIIAIILSSMMLFNCFDVIDYYNNANMKVKYTVIPKIISIIVVSVLKILIIVFKLSIEYYALMYLIEVIIYAMGLIISYKIIKKQQSNTIKWKFDKEYAKELLGQSWYFAISSLMITIYMKIDQTMLGIMIEDKSEVGIYSAAVQIAEMWAVVPSAIITAIKPVIIEKKNTNQSEYNDSLNKLYYAVSGVGILFSLGITIFSKLIIFILYGNEYMAAAPLLSILVFGTWIGTLGNVHYVWLVCENKSRYSVFYSLSGCISNIIINLILMPKYKAVGAAIATLLSQIIANVVSFVAFKETRVLTWQALKAVFMVEAIKDIKQKIKGRIQ
;
A
#
# COMPACT_ATOMS: atom_id res chain seq x y z
N MET A 1 26.91 -17.83 -33.24
CA MET A 1 27.25 -18.76 -32.14
C MET A 1 27.84 -18.07 -30.92
N ILE A 2 29.04 -17.44 -30.96
CA ILE A 2 29.63 -16.77 -29.78
C ILE A 2 28.78 -15.62 -29.23
N LYS A 3 28.22 -14.73 -30.10
CA LYS A 3 27.30 -13.66 -29.70
C LYS A 3 26.01 -14.19 -29.05
N GLU A 4 25.46 -15.30 -29.52
CA GLU A 4 24.25 -15.90 -28.94
C GLU A 4 24.52 -16.53 -27.55
N VAL A 5 25.67 -17.17 -27.37
CA VAL A 5 26.09 -17.71 -26.08
C VAL A 5 26.31 -16.58 -25.07
N ILE A 6 26.95 -15.49 -25.49
CA ILE A 6 27.16 -14.29 -24.65
C ILE A 6 25.80 -13.65 -24.28
N ASN A 7 24.86 -13.53 -25.22
CA ASN A 7 23.53 -13.00 -24.95
C ASN A 7 22.75 -13.91 -23.97
N LYS A 8 22.74 -15.23 -24.17
CA LYS A 8 22.12 -16.18 -23.23
C LYS A 8 22.72 -16.13 -21.82
N LEU A 9 24.04 -15.98 -21.71
CA LEU A 9 24.72 -15.83 -20.41
C LEU A 9 24.38 -14.50 -19.74
N ARG A 10 24.22 -13.43 -20.53
CA ARG A 10 23.82 -12.11 -20.06
C ARG A 10 22.35 -12.10 -19.59
N GLU A 11 21.47 -12.74 -20.30
CA GLU A 11 20.05 -12.94 -19.92
C GLU A 11 19.93 -13.78 -18.63
N ARG A 12 20.67 -14.91 -18.51
CA ARG A 12 20.68 -15.71 -17.28
C ARG A 12 21.17 -14.91 -16.07
N LYS A 13 22.25 -14.11 -16.22
CA LYS A 13 22.73 -13.24 -15.14
C LYS A 13 21.71 -12.15 -14.77
N LEU A 14 21.01 -11.59 -15.75
CA LEU A 14 19.97 -10.61 -15.51
C LEU A 14 18.77 -11.23 -14.76
N LEU A 15 18.28 -12.36 -15.23
CA LEU A 15 17.20 -13.11 -14.58
C LEU A 15 17.57 -13.46 -13.13
N THR A 16 18.77 -13.98 -12.89
CA THR A 16 19.23 -14.29 -11.52
C THR A 16 19.24 -13.06 -10.62
N ARG A 17 19.64 -11.88 -11.13
CA ARG A 17 19.59 -10.62 -10.36
C ARG A 17 18.16 -10.18 -10.07
N ILE A 18 17.26 -10.30 -11.05
CA ILE A 18 15.83 -9.97 -10.86
C ILE A 18 15.24 -10.87 -9.79
N PHE A 19 15.40 -12.20 -9.89
CA PHE A 19 14.91 -13.14 -8.89
C PHE A 19 15.46 -12.86 -7.49
N LYS A 20 16.76 -12.55 -7.38
CA LYS A 20 17.39 -12.24 -6.10
C LYS A 20 16.85 -10.94 -5.50
N ASN A 21 16.65 -9.90 -6.30
CA ASN A 21 16.10 -8.63 -5.83
C ASN A 21 14.63 -8.79 -5.42
N THR A 22 13.83 -9.50 -6.22
CA THR A 22 12.43 -9.79 -5.88
C THR A 22 12.35 -10.61 -4.60
N GLY A 23 13.22 -11.62 -4.41
CA GLY A 23 13.29 -12.41 -3.19
C GLY A 23 13.58 -11.55 -1.95
N TRP A 24 14.49 -10.57 -2.04
CA TRP A 24 14.75 -9.63 -0.94
C TRP A 24 13.53 -8.78 -0.59
N ILE A 25 12.82 -8.23 -1.59
CA ILE A 25 11.60 -7.43 -1.38
C ILE A 25 10.50 -8.29 -0.74
N LEU A 26 10.30 -9.52 -1.22
CA LEU A 26 9.30 -10.43 -0.66
C LEU A 26 9.63 -10.78 0.80
N ALA A 27 10.89 -11.09 1.11
CA ALA A 27 11.33 -11.37 2.47
C ALA A 27 11.09 -10.16 3.40
N GLN A 28 11.43 -8.95 2.96
CA GLN A 28 11.14 -7.72 3.69
C GLN A 28 9.64 -7.56 3.97
N ASN A 29 8.79 -7.71 2.94
CA ASN A 29 7.35 -7.56 3.08
C ASN A 29 6.77 -8.58 4.07
N MET A 30 7.20 -9.84 4.02
CA MET A 30 6.76 -10.88 4.94
C MET A 30 7.17 -10.56 6.39
N VAL A 31 8.43 -10.19 6.62
CA VAL A 31 8.91 -9.78 7.95
C VAL A 31 8.14 -8.58 8.46
N SER A 32 7.95 -7.56 7.61
CA SER A 32 7.22 -6.33 7.98
C SER A 32 5.77 -6.63 8.36
N LEU A 33 5.07 -7.45 7.58
CA LEU A 33 3.67 -7.81 7.85
C LEU A 33 3.52 -8.61 9.15
N CYS A 34 4.36 -9.62 9.35
CA CYS A 34 4.30 -10.44 10.56
C CYS A 34 4.59 -9.61 11.82
N LEU A 35 5.67 -8.82 11.80
CA LEU A 35 6.02 -7.97 12.96
C LEU A 35 4.99 -6.86 13.18
N ALA A 36 4.51 -6.21 12.12
CA ALA A 36 3.49 -5.18 12.23
C ALA A 36 2.20 -5.74 12.85
N LEU A 37 1.75 -6.93 12.43
CA LEU A 37 0.57 -7.54 13.03
C LEU A 37 0.78 -7.78 14.53
N VAL A 38 1.80 -8.55 14.88
CA VAL A 38 2.02 -8.96 16.28
C VAL A 38 2.20 -7.74 17.17
N VAL A 39 3.07 -6.80 16.78
CA VAL A 39 3.39 -5.63 17.60
C VAL A 39 2.20 -4.67 17.71
N ASN A 40 1.51 -4.37 16.58
CA ASN A 40 0.37 -3.44 16.63
C ASN A 40 -0.81 -4.02 17.42
N VAL A 41 -1.04 -5.34 17.35
CA VAL A 41 -2.06 -6.01 18.18
C VAL A 41 -1.75 -5.87 19.67
N ILE A 42 -0.51 -6.13 20.07
CA ILE A 42 -0.08 -6.02 21.47
C ILE A 42 -0.21 -4.56 21.95
N ILE A 43 0.20 -3.61 21.14
CA ILE A 43 0.11 -2.18 21.43
C ILE A 43 -1.35 -1.70 21.51
N ALA A 44 -2.20 -2.13 20.57
CA ALA A 44 -3.62 -1.78 20.59
C ALA A 44 -4.31 -2.30 21.86
N ARG A 45 -4.00 -3.53 22.28
CA ARG A 45 -4.49 -4.08 23.55
C ARG A 45 -4.04 -3.29 24.78
N TYR A 46 -2.79 -2.83 24.76
CA TYR A 46 -2.24 -2.09 25.89
C TYR A 46 -2.85 -0.70 26.05
N PHE A 47 -3.03 0.03 24.94
CA PHE A 47 -3.55 1.39 24.98
C PHE A 47 -5.08 1.49 25.00
N GLY A 48 -5.77 0.41 24.60
CA GLY A 48 -7.21 0.41 24.44
C GLY A 48 -7.68 1.15 23.18
N THR A 49 -8.98 1.13 22.94
CA THR A 49 -9.61 1.64 21.72
C THR A 49 -9.43 3.14 21.53
N GLU A 50 -9.57 3.93 22.58
CA GLU A 50 -9.57 5.40 22.50
C GLU A 50 -8.17 5.95 22.20
N ARG A 51 -7.15 5.56 22.99
CA ARG A 51 -5.77 6.06 22.79
C ARG A 51 -5.20 5.56 21.48
N TYR A 52 -5.39 4.28 21.17
CA TYR A 52 -4.97 3.71 19.87
C TYR A 52 -5.71 4.37 18.71
N GLY A 53 -7.00 4.69 18.88
CA GLY A 53 -7.80 5.43 17.92
C GLY A 53 -7.29 6.85 17.70
N THR A 54 -6.94 7.57 18.77
CA THR A 54 -6.30 8.90 18.67
C THR A 54 -5.02 8.84 17.85
N PHE A 55 -4.15 7.88 18.11
CA PHE A 55 -2.92 7.68 17.36
C PHE A 55 -3.19 7.37 15.88
N THR A 56 -4.07 6.42 15.58
CA THR A 56 -4.37 6.03 14.19
C THR A 56 -5.08 7.12 13.41
N TYR A 57 -5.89 7.94 14.06
CA TYR A 57 -6.49 9.16 13.49
C TYR A 57 -5.40 10.14 13.04
N VAL A 58 -4.49 10.53 13.94
CA VAL A 58 -3.41 11.45 13.60
C VAL A 58 -2.51 10.86 12.51
N LEU A 59 -2.16 9.57 12.63
CA LEU A 59 -1.38 8.86 11.62
C LEU A 59 -2.06 8.86 10.24
N SER A 60 -3.39 8.76 10.20
CA SER A 60 -4.14 8.79 8.92
C SER A 60 -3.99 10.14 8.22
N ILE A 61 -4.12 11.26 8.95
CA ILE A 61 -3.93 12.61 8.40
C ILE A 61 -2.48 12.80 7.93
N VAL A 62 -1.50 12.48 8.77
CA VAL A 62 -0.07 12.59 8.40
C VAL A 62 0.23 11.75 7.15
N THR A 63 -0.36 10.56 7.03
CA THR A 63 -0.18 9.70 5.85
C THR A 63 -0.75 10.33 4.58
N LEU A 64 -1.90 11.01 4.65
CA LEU A 64 -2.47 11.74 3.51
C LEU A 64 -1.51 12.79 2.96
N PHE A 65 -0.92 13.60 3.82
CA PHE A 65 0.06 14.61 3.41
C PHE A 65 1.40 14.00 2.97
N SER A 66 1.84 12.92 3.61
CA SER A 66 3.06 12.19 3.22
C SER A 66 2.95 11.59 1.81
N GLY A 67 1.75 11.17 1.38
CA GLY A 67 1.49 10.72 0.02
C GLY A 67 1.81 11.78 -1.04
N ILE A 68 1.61 13.06 -0.69
CA ILE A 68 1.98 14.19 -1.56
C ILE A 68 3.50 14.46 -1.48
N ALA A 69 4.11 14.33 -0.30
CA ALA A 69 5.52 14.66 -0.08
C ALA A 69 6.49 13.86 -0.97
N GLY A 70 6.12 12.64 -1.33
CA GLY A 70 6.86 11.82 -2.30
C GLY A 70 6.84 12.37 -3.72
N PHE A 71 5.82 13.15 -4.08
CA PHE A 71 5.57 13.82 -5.37
C PHE A 71 5.80 12.92 -6.61
N GLY A 72 5.82 11.60 -6.44
CA GLY A 72 6.12 10.67 -7.53
C GLY A 72 7.55 10.74 -8.09
N ILE A 73 8.44 11.48 -7.43
CA ILE A 73 9.83 11.74 -7.82
C ILE A 73 10.58 10.42 -8.07
N HIS A 74 10.29 9.38 -7.29
CA HIS A 74 10.95 8.09 -7.40
C HIS A 74 10.86 7.46 -8.80
N HIS A 75 9.72 7.61 -9.50
CA HIS A 75 9.54 7.05 -10.84
C HIS A 75 10.50 7.68 -11.85
N ILE A 76 10.62 9.01 -11.82
CA ILE A 76 11.46 9.77 -12.74
C ILE A 76 12.93 9.62 -12.38
N ALA A 77 13.28 9.78 -11.10
CA ALA A 77 14.67 9.68 -10.65
C ALA A 77 15.27 8.29 -10.91
N ILE A 78 14.54 7.19 -10.67
CA ILE A 78 15.02 5.83 -10.98
C ILE A 78 15.27 5.66 -12.48
N LYS A 79 14.35 6.15 -13.33
CA LYS A 79 14.49 6.13 -14.79
C LYS A 79 15.73 6.91 -15.22
N ASP A 80 15.89 8.14 -14.73
CA ASP A 80 16.98 9.03 -15.14
C ASP A 80 18.33 8.54 -14.65
N LEU A 81 18.43 8.02 -13.44
CA LEU A 81 19.65 7.36 -12.92
C LEU A 81 20.10 6.17 -13.79
N LYS A 82 19.14 5.49 -14.45
CA LYS A 82 19.44 4.38 -15.35
C LYS A 82 19.88 4.83 -16.74
N ILE A 83 19.31 5.93 -17.23
CA ILE A 83 19.56 6.48 -18.58
C ILE A 83 20.80 7.38 -18.58
N LYS A 84 20.98 8.20 -17.53
CA LYS A 84 22.02 9.22 -17.38
C LYS A 84 22.89 8.97 -16.13
N PRO A 85 23.60 7.83 -16.04
CA PRO A 85 24.37 7.47 -14.84
C PRO A 85 25.50 8.47 -14.53
N GLU A 86 26.00 9.20 -15.51
CA GLU A 86 26.99 10.26 -15.35
C GLU A 86 26.47 11.48 -14.58
N LYS A 87 25.15 11.70 -14.57
CA LYS A 87 24.47 12.78 -13.82
C LYS A 87 23.96 12.35 -12.44
N GLU A 88 24.44 11.23 -11.91
CA GLU A 88 23.98 10.68 -10.64
C GLU A 88 23.96 11.72 -9.51
N ASN A 89 25.04 12.49 -9.36
CA ASN A 89 25.15 13.48 -8.28
C ASN A 89 24.15 14.64 -8.41
N GLU A 90 23.82 15.03 -9.63
CA GLU A 90 22.82 16.06 -9.93
C GLU A 90 21.41 15.52 -9.67
N ILE A 91 21.10 14.30 -10.15
CA ILE A 91 19.80 13.66 -9.99
C ILE A 91 19.49 13.44 -8.50
N LEU A 92 20.42 12.83 -7.75
CA LEU A 92 20.22 12.55 -6.33
C LEU A 92 20.18 13.81 -5.48
N GLY A 93 21.12 14.77 -5.72
CA GLY A 93 21.18 16.00 -4.97
C GLY A 93 19.94 16.87 -5.20
N THR A 94 19.50 17.02 -6.44
CA THR A 94 18.29 17.77 -6.77
C THR A 94 17.03 17.10 -6.20
N SER A 95 16.90 15.78 -6.37
CA SER A 95 15.77 15.03 -5.80
C SER A 95 15.70 15.16 -4.28
N PHE A 96 16.85 15.12 -3.59
CA PHE A 96 16.93 15.29 -2.14
C PHE A 96 16.46 16.67 -1.71
N ILE A 97 16.99 17.74 -2.32
CA ILE A 97 16.65 19.13 -1.96
C ILE A 97 15.16 19.41 -2.24
N VAL A 98 14.65 18.99 -3.40
CA VAL A 98 13.22 19.16 -3.73
C VAL A 98 12.35 18.43 -2.71
N ARG A 99 12.68 17.19 -2.32
CA ARG A 99 11.95 16.46 -1.28
C ARG A 99 12.01 17.11 0.08
N VAL A 100 13.16 17.68 0.47
CA VAL A 100 13.29 18.42 1.75
C VAL A 100 12.38 19.65 1.76
N ILE A 101 12.36 20.44 0.67
CA ILE A 101 11.46 21.59 0.55
C ILE A 101 9.99 21.16 0.66
N LEU A 102 9.60 20.15 -0.10
CA LEU A 102 8.23 19.61 -0.05
C LEU A 102 7.89 19.07 1.35
N ALA A 103 8.82 18.37 1.99
CA ALA A 103 8.61 17.82 3.33
C ALA A 103 8.39 18.94 4.38
N ILE A 104 9.17 20.02 4.35
CA ILE A 104 8.99 21.16 5.25
C ILE A 104 7.63 21.82 5.04
N VAL A 105 7.25 22.09 3.79
CA VAL A 105 5.95 22.69 3.46
C VAL A 105 4.81 21.82 3.93
N LEU A 106 4.86 20.52 3.62
CA LEU A 106 3.77 19.59 3.92
C LEU A 106 3.69 19.23 5.41
N LEU A 107 4.82 19.12 6.10
CA LEU A 107 4.86 19.00 7.56
C LEU A 107 4.14 20.18 8.21
N THR A 108 4.51 21.39 7.83
CA THR A 108 3.89 22.62 8.38
C THR A 108 2.38 22.68 8.07
N LEU A 109 1.99 22.37 6.85
CA LEU A 109 0.57 22.29 6.46
C LEU A 109 -0.18 21.20 7.24
N THR A 110 0.43 20.06 7.48
CA THR A 110 -0.17 18.97 8.28
C THR A 110 -0.44 19.42 9.70
N ASP A 111 0.57 20.01 10.36
CA ASP A 111 0.45 20.44 11.75
C ASP A 111 -0.55 21.59 11.89
N ILE A 112 -0.57 22.56 10.97
CA ILE A 112 -1.59 23.62 10.91
C ILE A 112 -2.99 23.00 10.72
N THR A 113 -3.15 22.04 9.81
CA THR A 113 -4.44 21.39 9.56
C THR A 113 -4.95 20.68 10.81
N ILE A 114 -4.09 19.91 11.48
CA ILE A 114 -4.45 19.20 12.71
C ILE A 114 -4.81 20.17 13.82
N TYR A 115 -4.06 21.30 13.96
CA TYR A 115 -4.35 22.33 14.92
C TYR A 115 -5.73 22.99 14.67
N LEU A 116 -6.05 23.33 13.42
CA LEU A 116 -7.32 23.93 13.05
C LEU A 116 -8.52 23.01 13.31
N ILE A 117 -8.34 21.71 13.15
CA ILE A 117 -9.43 20.72 13.34
C ILE A 117 -9.61 20.38 14.83
N ASN A 118 -8.51 20.19 15.57
CA ASN A 118 -8.56 19.63 16.93
C ASN A 118 -8.30 20.68 18.03
N GLY A 119 -8.10 21.93 17.67
CA GLY A 119 -7.76 23.01 18.61
C GLY A 119 -6.44 22.71 19.35
N ASN A 120 -6.41 23.08 20.63
CA ASN A 120 -5.20 22.94 21.46
C ASN A 120 -5.17 21.60 22.24
N ASN A 121 -5.61 20.50 21.63
CA ASN A 121 -5.46 19.17 22.25
C ASN A 121 -3.98 18.77 22.26
N GLN A 122 -3.37 18.86 23.44
CA GLN A 122 -1.93 18.67 23.60
C GLN A 122 -1.44 17.29 23.12
N THR A 123 -2.14 16.21 23.45
CA THR A 123 -1.76 14.85 23.04
C THR A 123 -1.79 14.70 21.50
N ILE A 124 -2.87 15.17 20.86
CA ILE A 124 -3.00 15.10 19.40
C ILE A 124 -1.88 15.90 18.73
N MET A 125 -1.56 17.11 19.24
CA MET A 125 -0.52 17.95 18.67
C MET A 125 0.88 17.36 18.83
N ILE A 126 1.21 16.78 19.98
CA ILE A 126 2.50 16.11 20.21
C ILE A 126 2.66 14.96 19.22
N ILE A 127 1.64 14.10 19.10
CA ILE A 127 1.65 12.97 18.16
C ILE A 127 1.80 13.49 16.72
N ALA A 128 1.09 14.57 16.35
CA ALA A 128 1.16 15.17 15.02
C ALA A 128 2.57 15.64 14.67
N ILE A 129 3.20 16.43 15.51
CA ILE A 129 4.55 16.96 15.30
C ILE A 129 5.58 15.82 15.18
N ILE A 130 5.46 14.79 16.02
CA ILE A 130 6.35 13.63 15.97
C ILE A 130 6.18 12.89 14.64
N LEU A 131 4.95 12.57 14.25
CA LEU A 131 4.69 11.81 13.04
C LEU A 131 4.96 12.61 11.76
N SER A 132 4.61 13.90 11.71
CA SER A 132 4.87 14.74 10.53
C SER A 132 6.38 14.93 10.31
N SER A 133 7.19 14.97 11.38
CA SER A 133 8.66 15.03 11.30
C SER A 133 9.28 13.85 10.54
N MET A 134 8.58 12.71 10.42
CA MET A 134 9.03 11.57 9.59
C MET A 134 9.25 11.97 8.13
N MET A 135 8.50 12.95 7.62
CA MET A 135 8.63 13.42 6.23
C MET A 135 10.03 13.91 5.90
N LEU A 136 10.72 14.54 6.88
CA LEU A 136 12.10 15.02 6.70
C LEU A 136 13.11 13.89 6.52
N PHE A 137 12.96 12.82 7.29
CA PHE A 137 13.87 11.67 7.20
C PHE A 137 13.56 10.78 6.00
N ASN A 138 12.30 10.75 5.53
CA ASN A 138 11.92 10.06 4.29
C ASN A 138 12.57 10.70 3.04
N CYS A 139 13.16 11.90 3.13
CA CYS A 139 13.92 12.48 2.03
C CYS A 139 15.16 11.65 1.65
N PHE A 140 15.72 10.89 2.58
CA PHE A 140 16.85 9.99 2.32
C PHE A 140 16.49 8.77 1.46
N ASP A 141 15.21 8.54 1.16
CA ASP A 141 14.77 7.50 0.20
C ASP A 141 15.35 7.71 -1.21
N VAL A 142 15.91 8.88 -1.52
CA VAL A 142 16.65 9.09 -2.78
C VAL A 142 17.81 8.09 -2.95
N ILE A 143 18.35 7.57 -1.84
CA ILE A 143 19.36 6.51 -1.85
C ILE A 143 18.75 5.18 -2.30
N ASP A 144 17.49 4.92 -1.92
CA ASP A 144 16.75 3.74 -2.42
C ASP A 144 16.54 3.83 -3.94
N TYR A 145 16.29 5.03 -4.49
CA TYR A 145 16.19 5.22 -5.95
C TYR A 145 17.48 4.78 -6.65
N TYR A 146 18.63 5.16 -6.09
CA TYR A 146 19.93 4.72 -6.59
C TYR A 146 20.09 3.19 -6.50
N ASN A 147 19.71 2.59 -5.37
CA ASN A 147 19.82 1.15 -5.18
C ASN A 147 18.91 0.38 -6.14
N ASN A 148 17.69 0.86 -6.38
CA ASN A 148 16.75 0.29 -7.32
C ASN A 148 17.24 0.41 -8.77
N ALA A 149 17.69 1.59 -9.19
CA ALA A 149 18.23 1.83 -10.53
C ALA A 149 19.41 0.90 -10.86
N ASN A 150 20.26 0.62 -9.85
CA ASN A 150 21.44 -0.21 -9.97
C ASN A 150 21.23 -1.70 -9.62
N MET A 151 19.99 -2.14 -9.39
CA MET A 151 19.65 -3.51 -8.95
C MET A 151 20.40 -3.94 -7.68
N LYS A 152 20.60 -3.02 -6.74
CA LYS A 152 21.28 -3.23 -5.45
C LYS A 152 20.29 -3.22 -4.28
N VAL A 153 19.08 -3.74 -4.48
CA VAL A 153 17.94 -3.67 -3.54
C VAL A 153 18.25 -4.22 -2.14
N LYS A 154 19.16 -5.17 -2.03
CA LYS A 154 19.63 -5.69 -0.73
C LYS A 154 20.13 -4.58 0.22
N TYR A 155 20.73 -3.50 -0.32
CA TYR A 155 21.25 -2.36 0.46
C TYR A 155 20.15 -1.42 0.98
N THR A 156 18.95 -1.55 0.48
CA THR A 156 17.73 -0.92 0.99
C THR A 156 16.99 -1.83 1.98
N VAL A 157 16.87 -3.10 1.62
CA VAL A 157 16.09 -4.08 2.39
C VAL A 157 16.71 -4.36 3.75
N ILE A 158 18.03 -4.54 3.83
CA ILE A 158 18.71 -4.85 5.10
C ILE A 158 18.50 -3.73 6.14
N PRO A 159 18.79 -2.43 5.84
CA PRO A 159 18.46 -1.34 6.74
C PRO A 159 16.99 -1.30 7.17
N LYS A 160 16.06 -1.57 6.25
CA LYS A 160 14.62 -1.58 6.56
C LYS A 160 14.25 -2.70 7.53
N ILE A 161 14.75 -3.92 7.31
CA ILE A 161 14.52 -5.04 8.23
C ILE A 161 15.10 -4.75 9.61
N ILE A 162 16.32 -4.20 9.67
CA ILE A 162 16.96 -3.84 10.94
C ILE A 162 16.12 -2.80 11.68
N SER A 163 15.67 -1.72 11.00
CA SER A 163 14.85 -0.68 11.63
C SER A 163 13.56 -1.26 12.20
N ILE A 164 12.86 -2.11 11.45
CA ILE A 164 11.61 -2.74 11.89
C ILE A 164 11.84 -3.63 13.10
N ILE A 165 12.88 -4.48 13.10
CA ILE A 165 13.19 -5.38 14.23
C ILE A 165 13.53 -4.57 15.48
N VAL A 166 14.46 -3.62 15.37
CA VAL A 166 14.89 -2.79 16.51
C VAL A 166 13.69 -2.05 17.11
N VAL A 167 12.90 -1.40 16.26
CA VAL A 167 11.74 -0.62 16.73
C VAL A 167 10.62 -1.52 17.25
N SER A 168 10.45 -2.73 16.71
CA SER A 168 9.50 -3.71 17.27
C SER A 168 9.84 -4.07 18.72
N VAL A 169 11.13 -4.25 19.01
CA VAL A 169 11.59 -4.48 20.40
C VAL A 169 11.33 -3.23 21.27
N LEU A 170 11.65 -2.03 20.78
CA LEU A 170 11.41 -0.78 21.50
C LEU A 170 9.92 -0.56 21.77
N LYS A 171 9.03 -0.88 20.83
CA LYS A 171 7.58 -0.81 21.01
C LYS A 171 7.09 -1.74 22.15
N ILE A 172 7.69 -2.91 22.32
CA ILE A 172 7.38 -3.80 23.45
C ILE A 172 7.84 -3.19 24.77
N LEU A 173 8.98 -2.50 24.79
CA LEU A 173 9.48 -1.83 26.01
C LEU A 173 8.55 -0.71 26.50
N ILE A 174 7.76 -0.07 25.60
CA ILE A 174 6.72 0.90 25.99
C ILE A 174 5.75 0.28 27.00
N ILE A 175 5.36 -0.95 26.79
CA ILE A 175 4.43 -1.68 27.66
C ILE A 175 5.09 -2.00 29.00
N VAL A 176 6.34 -2.48 28.96
CA VAL A 176 7.10 -2.84 30.17
C VAL A 176 7.29 -1.62 31.09
N PHE A 177 7.63 -0.47 30.49
CA PHE A 177 7.86 0.79 31.23
C PHE A 177 6.58 1.62 31.43
N LYS A 178 5.41 1.12 30.98
CA LYS A 178 4.11 1.81 31.08
C LYS A 178 4.12 3.24 30.52
N LEU A 179 4.77 3.43 29.38
CA LEU A 179 4.90 4.73 28.72
C LEU A 179 3.59 5.11 28.01
N SER A 180 3.42 6.41 27.76
CA SER A 180 2.22 6.96 27.11
C SER A 180 2.25 6.78 25.59
N ILE A 181 1.13 7.10 24.93
CA ILE A 181 0.93 6.90 23.47
C ILE A 181 1.86 7.76 22.61
N GLU A 182 2.32 8.89 23.13
CA GLU A 182 3.27 9.78 22.46
C GLU A 182 4.63 9.07 22.23
N TYR A 183 5.05 8.24 23.17
CA TYR A 183 6.24 7.40 22.98
C TYR A 183 6.05 6.36 21.88
N TYR A 184 4.82 5.87 21.70
CA TYR A 184 4.53 4.99 20.57
C TYR A 184 4.65 5.73 19.23
N ALA A 185 4.16 6.97 19.14
CA ALA A 185 4.39 7.81 17.97
C ALA A 185 5.89 8.06 17.73
N LEU A 186 6.67 8.30 18.80
CA LEU A 186 8.12 8.46 18.71
C LEU A 186 8.82 7.24 18.11
N MET A 187 8.32 6.02 18.35
CA MET A 187 8.90 4.81 17.75
C MET A 187 8.78 4.79 16.22
N TYR A 188 7.73 5.37 15.66
CA TYR A 188 7.62 5.52 14.20
C TYR A 188 8.68 6.47 13.65
N LEU A 189 8.93 7.60 14.34
CA LEU A 189 9.98 8.52 13.96
C LEU A 189 11.37 7.86 14.06
N ILE A 190 11.64 7.15 15.16
CA ILE A 190 12.89 6.40 15.36
C ILE A 190 13.09 5.35 14.27
N GLU A 191 12.02 4.64 13.83
CA GLU A 191 12.09 3.68 12.72
C GLU A 191 12.62 4.33 11.45
N VAL A 192 12.07 5.48 11.09
CA VAL A 192 12.49 6.20 9.87
C VAL A 192 13.90 6.76 10.00
N ILE A 193 14.29 7.23 11.18
CA ILE A 193 15.66 7.70 11.46
C ILE A 193 16.68 6.55 11.31
N ILE A 194 16.42 5.40 11.93
CA ILE A 194 17.30 4.21 11.83
C ILE A 194 17.41 3.76 10.36
N TYR A 195 16.27 3.75 9.66
CA TYR A 195 16.25 3.40 8.24
C TYR A 195 17.07 4.38 7.40
N ALA A 196 16.88 5.70 7.58
CA ALA A 196 17.64 6.73 6.88
C ALA A 196 19.15 6.63 7.14
N MET A 197 19.55 6.43 8.41
CA MET A 197 20.95 6.20 8.76
C MET A 197 21.50 4.95 8.08
N GLY A 198 20.75 3.86 8.06
CA GLY A 198 21.12 2.63 7.38
C GLY A 198 21.30 2.81 5.86
N LEU A 199 20.43 3.61 5.22
CA LEU A 199 20.57 3.98 3.81
C LEU A 199 21.85 4.80 3.57
N ILE A 200 22.15 5.79 4.40
CA ILE A 200 23.36 6.62 4.29
C ILE A 200 24.61 5.75 4.43
N ILE A 201 24.64 4.87 5.44
CA ILE A 201 25.77 3.94 5.67
C ILE A 201 25.95 3.02 4.46
N SER A 202 24.87 2.41 3.97
CA SER A 202 24.92 1.51 2.83
C SER A 202 25.40 2.21 1.55
N TYR A 203 24.96 3.46 1.32
CA TYR A 203 25.41 4.26 0.19
C TYR A 203 26.89 4.62 0.28
N LYS A 204 27.37 5.01 1.47
CA LYS A 204 28.81 5.26 1.70
C LYS A 204 29.67 4.01 1.42
N ILE A 205 29.22 2.83 1.87
CA ILE A 205 29.90 1.56 1.60
C ILE A 205 29.98 1.29 0.09
N ILE A 206 28.88 1.45 -0.64
CA ILE A 206 28.85 1.25 -2.08
C ILE A 206 29.80 2.20 -2.80
N LYS A 207 29.82 3.48 -2.42
CA LYS A 207 30.66 4.51 -3.05
C LYS A 207 32.14 4.29 -2.75
N LYS A 208 32.47 3.90 -1.53
CA LYS A 208 33.87 3.54 -1.18
C LYS A 208 34.36 2.36 -2.03
N GLN A 209 33.55 1.34 -2.25
CA GLN A 209 33.90 0.21 -3.12
C GLN A 209 34.13 0.60 -4.59
N GLN A 210 33.51 1.70 -5.03
CA GLN A 210 33.64 2.23 -6.40
C GLN A 210 34.73 3.29 -6.55
N SER A 211 35.47 3.61 -5.46
CA SER A 211 36.42 4.72 -5.39
C SER A 211 35.82 6.09 -5.78
N ASN A 212 34.53 6.23 -5.63
CA ASN A 212 33.80 7.45 -5.98
C ASN A 212 33.50 8.31 -4.75
N THR A 213 33.67 9.62 -4.89
CA THR A 213 33.28 10.60 -3.86
C THR A 213 31.81 10.99 -4.00
N ILE A 214 31.10 11.11 -2.86
CA ILE A 214 29.73 11.62 -2.83
C ILE A 214 29.80 13.17 -2.97
N LYS A 215 29.26 13.68 -4.07
CA LYS A 215 29.22 15.12 -4.38
C LYS A 215 27.86 15.51 -4.91
N TRP A 216 26.81 15.33 -4.10
CA TRP A 216 25.46 15.73 -4.47
C TRP A 216 25.41 17.21 -4.80
N LYS A 217 24.81 17.54 -5.95
CA LYS A 217 24.69 18.91 -6.46
C LYS A 217 23.24 19.20 -6.79
N PHE A 218 22.80 20.43 -6.52
CA PHE A 218 21.51 20.91 -6.96
C PHE A 218 21.61 21.48 -8.37
N ASP A 219 20.70 21.03 -9.25
CA ASP A 219 20.53 21.56 -10.59
C ASP A 219 19.10 22.10 -10.75
N LYS A 220 18.99 23.40 -11.00
CA LYS A 220 17.70 24.10 -11.12
C LYS A 220 16.92 23.68 -12.36
N GLU A 221 17.59 23.41 -13.47
CA GLU A 221 16.94 22.99 -14.71
C GLU A 221 16.38 21.60 -14.56
N TYR A 222 17.16 20.68 -13.99
CA TYR A 222 16.69 19.36 -13.66
C TYR A 222 15.55 19.38 -12.63
N ALA A 223 15.57 20.25 -11.64
CA ALA A 223 14.47 20.39 -10.69
C ALA A 223 13.14 20.75 -11.37
N LYS A 224 13.18 21.67 -12.34
CA LYS A 224 12.01 22.04 -13.14
C LYS A 224 11.52 20.90 -13.99
N GLU A 225 12.43 20.17 -14.66
CA GLU A 225 12.11 18.98 -15.45
C GLU A 225 11.48 17.89 -14.60
N LEU A 226 12.11 17.59 -13.44
CA LEU A 226 11.67 16.57 -12.48
C LEU A 226 10.26 16.85 -11.97
N LEU A 227 9.98 18.07 -11.49
CA LEU A 227 8.64 18.45 -11.03
C LEU A 227 7.62 18.43 -12.16
N GLY A 228 7.99 18.90 -13.36
CA GLY A 228 7.14 18.90 -14.54
C GLY A 228 6.75 17.51 -15.05
N GLN A 229 7.60 16.49 -14.80
CA GLN A 229 7.27 15.09 -15.14
C GLN A 229 6.60 14.34 -13.99
N SER A 230 6.89 14.70 -12.74
CA SER A 230 6.43 13.97 -11.54
C SER A 230 5.01 14.29 -11.11
N TRP A 231 4.42 15.44 -11.48
CA TRP A 231 3.12 15.88 -10.96
C TRP A 231 1.97 14.91 -11.26
N TYR A 232 1.99 14.22 -12.40
CA TYR A 232 1.02 13.18 -12.72
C TYR A 232 1.05 12.02 -11.71
N PHE A 233 2.26 11.62 -11.32
CA PHE A 233 2.46 10.57 -10.32
C PHE A 233 2.08 11.06 -8.92
N ALA A 234 2.30 12.36 -8.64
CA ALA A 234 1.87 12.97 -7.38
C ALA A 234 0.36 12.88 -7.18
N ILE A 235 -0.42 13.24 -8.21
CA ILE A 235 -1.89 13.12 -8.17
C ILE A 235 -2.31 11.66 -7.99
N SER A 236 -1.69 10.73 -8.73
CA SER A 236 -2.03 9.31 -8.61
C SER A 236 -1.73 8.76 -7.20
N SER A 237 -0.57 9.12 -6.64
CA SER A 237 -0.21 8.72 -5.28
C SER A 237 -1.15 9.32 -4.22
N LEU A 238 -1.53 10.58 -4.39
CA LEU A 238 -2.50 11.25 -3.52
C LEU A 238 -3.86 10.52 -3.54
N MET A 239 -4.37 10.19 -4.73
CA MET A 239 -5.64 9.47 -4.86
C MET A 239 -5.61 8.11 -4.17
N ILE A 240 -4.54 7.35 -4.35
CA ILE A 240 -4.36 6.05 -3.69
C ILE A 240 -4.33 6.25 -2.16
N THR A 241 -3.59 7.24 -1.68
CA THR A 241 -3.45 7.49 -0.24
C THR A 241 -4.76 7.97 0.38
N ILE A 242 -5.50 8.85 -0.31
CA ILE A 242 -6.85 9.27 0.11
C ILE A 242 -7.73 8.03 0.23
N TYR A 243 -7.80 7.23 -0.82
CA TYR A 243 -8.63 6.04 -0.83
C TYR A 243 -8.32 5.07 0.31
N MET A 244 -7.05 4.94 0.71
CA MET A 244 -6.63 4.04 1.79
C MET A 244 -6.83 4.60 3.20
N LYS A 245 -6.86 5.94 3.37
CA LYS A 245 -6.79 6.56 4.71
C LYS A 245 -7.95 7.51 5.03
N ILE A 246 -8.76 7.85 4.04
CA ILE A 246 -9.84 8.84 4.19
C ILE A 246 -10.88 8.40 5.22
N ASP A 247 -11.21 7.10 5.29
CA ASP A 247 -12.19 6.57 6.23
C ASP A 247 -11.77 6.83 7.68
N GLN A 248 -10.51 6.53 8.04
CA GLN A 248 -9.96 6.78 9.37
C GLN A 248 -9.91 8.28 9.69
N THR A 249 -9.55 9.10 8.70
CA THR A 249 -9.48 10.55 8.83
C THR A 249 -10.87 11.15 9.03
N MET A 250 -11.84 10.81 8.17
CA MET A 250 -13.21 11.30 8.27
C MET A 250 -13.88 10.85 9.56
N LEU A 251 -13.70 9.59 9.94
CA LEU A 251 -14.25 9.06 11.19
C LEU A 251 -13.69 9.83 12.38
N GLY A 252 -12.40 10.12 12.40
CA GLY A 252 -11.76 10.89 13.46
C GLY A 252 -12.14 12.38 13.48
N ILE A 253 -12.54 12.98 12.33
CA ILE A 253 -13.01 14.36 12.27
C ILE A 253 -14.51 14.45 12.66
N MET A 254 -15.33 13.53 12.15
CA MET A 254 -16.79 13.60 12.26
C MET A 254 -17.31 13.04 13.58
N ILE A 255 -16.55 12.15 14.24
CA ILE A 255 -16.95 11.49 15.49
C ILE A 255 -15.99 11.90 16.60
N GLU A 256 -16.53 12.44 17.70
CA GLU A 256 -15.72 12.89 18.85
C GLU A 256 -15.01 11.73 19.54
N ASP A 257 -15.72 10.61 19.69
CA ASP A 257 -15.22 9.39 20.32
C ASP A 257 -14.18 8.69 19.42
N LYS A 258 -12.89 8.87 19.75
CA LYS A 258 -11.78 8.28 18.99
C LYS A 258 -11.71 6.76 19.11
N SER A 259 -12.46 6.14 20.03
CA SER A 259 -12.56 4.68 20.13
C SER A 259 -13.10 4.06 18.81
N GLU A 260 -14.01 4.75 18.13
CA GLU A 260 -14.55 4.32 16.84
C GLU A 260 -13.44 4.18 15.78
N VAL A 261 -12.47 5.11 15.77
CA VAL A 261 -11.30 5.02 14.86
C VAL A 261 -10.40 3.84 15.24
N GLY A 262 -10.19 3.61 16.53
CA GLY A 262 -9.40 2.48 17.01
C GLY A 262 -10.01 1.13 16.64
N ILE A 263 -11.32 0.98 16.86
CA ILE A 263 -12.12 -0.20 16.49
C ILE A 263 -12.08 -0.43 14.97
N TYR A 264 -12.30 0.62 14.19
CA TYR A 264 -12.23 0.56 12.72
C TYR A 264 -10.82 0.16 12.24
N SER A 265 -9.78 0.77 12.80
CA SER A 265 -8.40 0.49 12.42
C SER A 265 -7.97 -0.95 12.71
N ALA A 266 -8.43 -1.52 13.83
CA ALA A 266 -8.21 -2.93 14.15
C ALA A 266 -8.85 -3.87 13.12
N ALA A 267 -10.08 -3.57 12.69
CA ALA A 267 -10.77 -4.35 11.66
C ALA A 267 -10.09 -4.22 10.28
N VAL A 268 -9.71 -3.00 9.88
CA VAL A 268 -9.00 -2.73 8.61
C VAL A 268 -7.67 -3.48 8.56
N GLN A 269 -6.88 -3.46 9.63
CA GLN A 269 -5.59 -4.14 9.68
C GLN A 269 -5.71 -5.63 9.36
N ILE A 270 -6.70 -6.32 9.90
CA ILE A 270 -6.93 -7.75 9.61
C ILE A 270 -7.48 -7.91 8.19
N ALA A 271 -8.44 -7.07 7.79
CA ALA A 271 -9.05 -7.14 6.48
C ALA A 271 -8.06 -6.93 5.33
N GLU A 272 -7.05 -6.09 5.51
CA GLU A 272 -6.02 -5.85 4.49
C GLU A 272 -4.95 -6.95 4.43
N MET A 273 -4.66 -7.63 5.53
CA MET A 273 -3.58 -8.61 5.58
C MET A 273 -3.78 -9.81 4.66
N TRP A 274 -4.99 -10.33 4.55
CA TRP A 274 -5.25 -11.49 3.71
C TRP A 274 -5.12 -11.17 2.20
N ALA A 275 -5.22 -9.89 1.81
CA ALA A 275 -5.04 -9.45 0.43
C ALA A 275 -3.65 -9.77 -0.16
N VAL A 276 -2.68 -10.08 0.70
CA VAL A 276 -1.34 -10.53 0.28
C VAL A 276 -1.44 -11.85 -0.51
N VAL A 277 -2.35 -12.75 -0.15
CA VAL A 277 -2.51 -14.05 -0.83
C VAL A 277 -2.96 -13.86 -2.30
N PRO A 278 -4.09 -13.20 -2.60
CA PRO A 278 -4.49 -12.96 -3.99
C PRO A 278 -3.49 -12.08 -4.75
N SER A 279 -2.84 -11.11 -4.09
CA SER A 279 -1.80 -10.28 -4.73
C SER A 279 -0.58 -11.10 -5.16
N ALA A 280 -0.18 -12.10 -4.38
CA ALA A 280 0.89 -13.04 -4.77
C ALA A 280 0.50 -13.88 -5.99
N ILE A 281 -0.75 -14.38 -6.04
CA ILE A 281 -1.28 -15.13 -7.19
C ILE A 281 -1.26 -14.26 -8.46
N ILE A 282 -1.77 -13.03 -8.37
CA ILE A 282 -1.79 -12.08 -9.49
C ILE A 282 -0.36 -11.80 -9.98
N THR A 283 0.56 -11.53 -9.05
CA THR A 283 1.96 -11.21 -9.39
C THR A 283 2.67 -12.37 -10.08
N ALA A 284 2.41 -13.61 -9.65
CA ALA A 284 3.01 -14.81 -10.23
C ALA A 284 2.47 -15.09 -11.65
N ILE A 285 1.18 -14.86 -11.89
CA ILE A 285 0.52 -15.22 -13.16
C ILE A 285 0.61 -14.09 -14.19
N LYS A 286 0.74 -12.83 -13.76
CA LYS A 286 0.79 -11.64 -14.64
C LYS A 286 1.78 -11.77 -15.81
N PRO A 287 3.05 -12.22 -15.65
CA PRO A 287 3.98 -12.35 -16.78
C PRO A 287 3.48 -13.36 -17.83
N VAL A 288 2.88 -14.48 -17.38
CA VAL A 288 2.34 -15.51 -18.27
C VAL A 288 1.16 -14.97 -19.10
N ILE A 289 0.29 -14.16 -18.49
CA ILE A 289 -0.83 -13.53 -19.21
C ILE A 289 -0.31 -12.56 -20.27
N ILE A 290 0.71 -11.74 -19.94
CA ILE A 290 1.32 -10.79 -20.88
C ILE A 290 1.96 -11.53 -22.06
N GLU A 291 2.67 -12.63 -21.83
CA GLU A 291 3.27 -13.45 -22.87
C GLU A 291 2.20 -14.04 -23.80
N LYS A 292 1.14 -14.62 -23.24
CA LYS A 292 0.03 -15.22 -24.00
C LYS A 292 -0.74 -14.18 -24.82
N LYS A 293 -0.85 -12.94 -24.37
CA LYS A 293 -1.46 -11.85 -25.16
C LYS A 293 -0.80 -11.66 -26.51
N ASN A 294 0.52 -11.86 -26.59
CA ASN A 294 1.30 -11.68 -27.82
C ASN A 294 1.37 -12.93 -28.68
N THR A 295 1.03 -14.12 -28.15
CA THR A 295 1.22 -15.39 -28.85
C THR A 295 -0.10 -16.06 -29.24
N ASN A 296 -1.11 -16.09 -28.35
CA ASN A 296 -2.37 -16.79 -28.56
C ASN A 296 -3.53 -16.15 -27.81
N GLN A 297 -4.43 -15.48 -28.54
CA GLN A 297 -5.56 -14.75 -27.95
C GLN A 297 -6.54 -15.67 -27.19
N SER A 298 -6.72 -16.92 -27.60
CA SER A 298 -7.60 -17.87 -26.91
C SER A 298 -7.02 -18.26 -25.55
N GLU A 299 -5.73 -18.59 -25.52
CA GLU A 299 -5.03 -18.93 -24.27
C GLU A 299 -4.90 -17.74 -23.32
N TYR A 300 -4.77 -16.53 -23.86
CA TYR A 300 -4.79 -15.29 -23.08
C TYR A 300 -6.13 -15.14 -22.34
N ASN A 301 -7.25 -15.24 -23.07
CA ASN A 301 -8.59 -15.13 -22.48
C ASN A 301 -8.86 -16.22 -21.43
N ASP A 302 -8.46 -17.47 -21.70
CA ASP A 302 -8.58 -18.57 -20.76
C ASP A 302 -7.75 -18.35 -19.49
N SER A 303 -6.50 -17.90 -19.64
CA SER A 303 -5.62 -17.63 -18.51
C SER A 303 -6.13 -16.47 -17.65
N LEU A 304 -6.69 -15.43 -18.27
CA LEU A 304 -7.30 -14.31 -17.58
C LEU A 304 -8.55 -14.75 -16.80
N ASN A 305 -9.42 -15.53 -17.43
CA ASN A 305 -10.60 -16.10 -16.76
C ASN A 305 -10.20 -16.97 -15.56
N LYS A 306 -9.22 -17.85 -15.74
CA LYS A 306 -8.68 -18.68 -14.64
C LYS A 306 -8.16 -17.82 -13.49
N LEU A 307 -7.50 -16.70 -13.79
CA LEU A 307 -7.05 -15.75 -12.76
C LEU A 307 -8.24 -15.14 -12.01
N TYR A 308 -9.29 -14.70 -12.71
CA TYR A 308 -10.52 -14.20 -12.08
C TYR A 308 -11.14 -15.24 -11.15
N TYR A 309 -11.30 -16.50 -11.60
CA TYR A 309 -11.87 -17.57 -10.78
C TYR A 309 -10.99 -17.93 -9.59
N ALA A 310 -9.67 -17.97 -9.76
CA ALA A 310 -8.73 -18.26 -8.67
C ALA A 310 -8.79 -17.16 -7.59
N VAL A 311 -8.74 -15.89 -7.99
CA VAL A 311 -8.81 -14.75 -7.06
C VAL A 311 -10.18 -14.69 -6.38
N SER A 312 -11.27 -14.92 -7.11
CA SER A 312 -12.61 -14.94 -6.53
C SER A 312 -12.81 -16.13 -5.60
N GLY A 313 -12.37 -17.32 -5.96
CA GLY A 313 -12.51 -18.50 -5.11
C GLY A 313 -11.77 -18.37 -3.79
N VAL A 314 -10.51 -17.92 -3.86
CA VAL A 314 -9.72 -17.59 -2.65
C VAL A 314 -10.41 -16.48 -1.86
N GLY A 315 -10.86 -15.42 -2.53
CA GLY A 315 -11.54 -14.29 -1.90
C GLY A 315 -12.82 -14.69 -1.15
N ILE A 316 -13.69 -15.49 -1.78
CA ILE A 316 -14.92 -16.00 -1.15
C ILE A 316 -14.58 -16.86 0.07
N LEU A 317 -13.65 -17.79 -0.10
CA LEU A 317 -13.25 -18.72 0.98
C LEU A 317 -12.74 -17.97 2.21
N PHE A 318 -11.81 -17.02 2.00
CA PHE A 318 -11.24 -16.23 3.09
C PHE A 318 -12.29 -15.28 3.70
N SER A 319 -13.10 -14.59 2.86
CA SER A 319 -14.11 -13.66 3.35
C SER A 319 -15.16 -14.38 4.19
N LEU A 320 -15.66 -15.52 3.77
CA LEU A 320 -16.59 -16.35 4.54
C LEU A 320 -15.94 -16.88 5.82
N GLY A 321 -14.72 -17.42 5.73
CA GLY A 321 -13.98 -17.93 6.88
C GLY A 321 -13.75 -16.84 7.93
N ILE A 322 -13.23 -15.66 7.51
CA ILE A 322 -13.00 -14.54 8.42
C ILE A 322 -14.34 -14.04 9.00
N THR A 323 -15.42 -13.99 8.24
CA THR A 323 -16.74 -13.58 8.74
C THR A 323 -17.28 -14.53 9.80
N ILE A 324 -17.22 -15.83 9.56
CA ILE A 324 -17.67 -16.85 10.51
C ILE A 324 -16.87 -16.76 11.83
N PHE A 325 -15.56 -16.59 11.72
CA PHE A 325 -14.66 -16.53 12.86
C PHE A 325 -14.33 -15.12 13.34
N SER A 326 -14.98 -14.07 12.82
CA SER A 326 -14.65 -12.66 13.11
C SER A 326 -14.59 -12.35 14.59
N LYS A 327 -15.61 -12.79 15.37
CA LYS A 327 -15.66 -12.61 16.82
C LYS A 327 -14.46 -13.29 17.52
N LEU A 328 -14.16 -14.52 17.13
CA LEU A 328 -13.05 -15.29 17.68
C LEU A 328 -11.70 -14.65 17.34
N ILE A 329 -11.52 -14.20 16.10
CA ILE A 329 -10.31 -13.53 15.63
C ILE A 329 -10.09 -12.24 16.42
N ILE A 330 -11.11 -11.38 16.53
CA ILE A 330 -11.00 -10.12 17.28
C ILE A 330 -10.74 -10.40 18.77
N PHE A 331 -11.44 -11.34 19.38
CA PHE A 331 -11.24 -11.70 20.78
C PHE A 331 -9.81 -12.19 21.05
N ILE A 332 -9.29 -13.11 20.24
CA ILE A 332 -7.93 -13.64 20.38
C ILE A 332 -6.88 -12.56 20.16
N LEU A 333 -7.04 -11.73 19.12
CA LEU A 333 -6.03 -10.74 18.75
C LEU A 333 -6.13 -9.48 19.62
N TYR A 334 -7.31 -8.88 19.74
CA TYR A 334 -7.48 -7.56 20.36
C TYR A 334 -8.18 -7.58 21.74
N GLY A 335 -8.86 -8.67 22.10
CA GLY A 335 -9.57 -8.81 23.38
C GLY A 335 -10.99 -8.22 23.35
N ASN A 336 -11.64 -8.21 24.54
CA ASN A 336 -13.05 -7.82 24.67
C ASN A 336 -13.34 -6.36 24.29
N GLU A 337 -12.44 -5.45 24.56
CA GLU A 337 -12.61 -4.01 24.30
C GLU A 337 -12.82 -3.70 22.79
N TYR A 338 -12.28 -4.54 21.93
CA TYR A 338 -12.38 -4.41 20.48
C TYR A 338 -13.49 -5.24 19.84
N MET A 339 -14.38 -5.87 20.62
CA MET A 339 -15.41 -6.77 20.07
C MET A 339 -16.33 -6.09 19.03
N ALA A 340 -16.53 -4.79 19.14
CA ALA A 340 -17.25 -4.01 18.12
C ALA A 340 -16.57 -3.98 16.75
N ALA A 341 -15.28 -4.37 16.64
CA ALA A 341 -14.58 -4.51 15.36
C ALA A 341 -14.99 -5.78 14.59
N ALA A 342 -15.60 -6.79 15.23
CA ALA A 342 -15.97 -8.04 14.56
C ALA A 342 -16.97 -7.86 13.41
N PRO A 343 -18.10 -7.15 13.56
CA PRO A 343 -18.99 -6.87 12.44
C PRO A 343 -18.33 -6.00 11.35
N LEU A 344 -17.48 -5.05 11.74
CA LEU A 344 -16.72 -4.25 10.75
C LEU A 344 -15.79 -5.11 9.91
N LEU A 345 -15.06 -6.01 10.57
CA LEU A 345 -14.17 -6.97 9.88
C LEU A 345 -14.94 -7.80 8.86
N SER A 346 -16.14 -8.27 9.24
CA SER A 346 -17.00 -9.07 8.36
C SER A 346 -17.43 -8.30 7.10
N ILE A 347 -17.61 -6.97 7.19
CA ILE A 347 -17.95 -6.12 6.05
C ILE A 347 -16.70 -5.81 5.22
N LEU A 348 -15.61 -5.37 5.88
CA LEU A 348 -14.39 -4.92 5.24
C LEU A 348 -13.68 -6.01 4.44
N VAL A 349 -13.74 -7.26 4.91
CA VAL A 349 -13.10 -8.37 4.20
C VAL A 349 -13.71 -8.62 2.82
N PHE A 350 -15.03 -8.41 2.65
CA PHE A 350 -15.67 -8.45 1.34
C PHE A 350 -15.25 -7.26 0.47
N GLY A 351 -15.12 -6.07 1.07
CA GLY A 351 -14.60 -4.89 0.38
C GLY A 351 -13.18 -5.15 -0.15
N THR A 352 -12.30 -5.70 0.67
CA THR A 352 -10.94 -6.07 0.28
C THR A 352 -10.93 -7.12 -0.83
N TRP A 353 -11.79 -8.13 -0.76
CA TRP A 353 -11.94 -9.12 -1.84
C TRP A 353 -12.31 -8.46 -3.16
N ILE A 354 -13.32 -7.59 -3.19
CA ILE A 354 -13.74 -6.88 -4.40
C ILE A 354 -12.59 -6.00 -4.92
N GLY A 355 -11.84 -5.34 -4.02
CA GLY A 355 -10.65 -4.57 -4.37
C GLY A 355 -9.57 -5.42 -5.05
N THR A 356 -9.39 -6.69 -4.66
CA THR A 356 -8.43 -7.57 -5.34
C THR A 356 -8.83 -7.93 -6.77
N LEU A 357 -10.13 -7.92 -7.10
CA LEU A 357 -10.59 -8.05 -8.49
C LEU A 357 -10.16 -6.84 -9.34
N GLY A 358 -10.12 -5.65 -8.76
CA GLY A 358 -9.56 -4.45 -9.41
C GLY A 358 -8.10 -4.63 -9.84
N ASN A 359 -7.29 -5.36 -9.06
CA ASN A 359 -5.92 -5.70 -9.44
C ASN A 359 -5.88 -6.65 -10.66
N VAL A 360 -6.84 -7.57 -10.80
CA VAL A 360 -6.98 -8.41 -12.01
C VAL A 360 -7.41 -7.56 -13.21
N HIS A 361 -8.35 -6.62 -13.03
CA HIS A 361 -8.73 -5.66 -14.07
C HIS A 361 -7.53 -4.86 -14.56
N TYR A 362 -6.66 -4.42 -13.64
CA TYR A 362 -5.44 -3.69 -13.99
C TYR A 362 -4.50 -4.52 -14.88
N VAL A 363 -4.38 -5.83 -14.67
CA VAL A 363 -3.60 -6.71 -15.57
C VAL A 363 -4.18 -6.65 -16.99
N TRP A 364 -5.50 -6.75 -17.14
CA TRP A 364 -6.15 -6.64 -18.44
C TRP A 364 -5.93 -5.26 -19.09
N LEU A 365 -6.13 -4.17 -18.31
CA LEU A 365 -5.95 -2.80 -18.79
C LEU A 365 -4.54 -2.57 -19.33
N VAL A 366 -3.52 -3.14 -18.68
CA VAL A 366 -2.13 -3.07 -19.13
C VAL A 366 -1.94 -3.86 -20.43
N CYS A 367 -2.46 -5.09 -20.53
CA CYS A 367 -2.34 -5.93 -21.74
C CYS A 367 -3.06 -5.34 -22.95
N GLU A 368 -4.16 -4.62 -22.73
CA GLU A 368 -4.94 -3.98 -23.80
C GLU A 368 -4.52 -2.51 -24.09
N ASN A 369 -3.42 -2.01 -23.46
CA ASN A 369 -2.97 -0.62 -23.56
C ASN A 369 -4.04 0.41 -23.16
N LYS A 370 -4.89 0.05 -22.18
CA LYS A 370 -6.03 0.85 -21.72
C LYS A 370 -5.85 1.38 -20.29
N SER A 371 -4.62 1.46 -19.81
CA SER A 371 -4.29 1.90 -18.44
C SER A 371 -4.86 3.26 -18.05
N ARG A 372 -5.15 4.15 -19.02
CA ARG A 372 -5.80 5.45 -18.79
C ARG A 372 -7.14 5.34 -18.05
N TYR A 373 -7.88 4.24 -18.23
CA TYR A 373 -9.16 4.03 -17.56
C TYR A 373 -9.00 3.75 -16.06
N SER A 374 -7.82 3.28 -15.60
CA SER A 374 -7.60 3.02 -14.17
C SER A 374 -7.78 4.27 -13.31
N VAL A 375 -7.40 5.43 -13.83
CA VAL A 375 -7.59 6.73 -13.14
C VAL A 375 -9.06 7.02 -12.91
N PHE A 376 -9.91 6.81 -13.93
CA PHE A 376 -11.36 7.02 -13.81
C PHE A 376 -11.98 6.11 -12.74
N TYR A 377 -11.59 4.83 -12.71
CA TYR A 377 -12.13 3.87 -11.74
C TYR A 377 -11.68 4.17 -10.32
N SER A 378 -10.41 4.54 -10.14
CA SER A 378 -9.90 4.96 -8.84
C SER A 378 -10.58 6.23 -8.34
N LEU A 379 -10.81 7.21 -9.23
CA LEU A 379 -11.53 8.44 -8.91
C LEU A 379 -12.98 8.15 -8.51
N SER A 380 -13.70 7.32 -9.27
CA SER A 380 -15.08 6.97 -8.94
C SER A 380 -15.19 6.28 -7.58
N GLY A 381 -14.23 5.40 -7.23
CA GLY A 381 -14.14 4.79 -5.92
C GLY A 381 -13.87 5.82 -4.81
N CYS A 382 -12.91 6.71 -5.01
CA CYS A 382 -12.55 7.73 -4.03
C CYS A 382 -13.71 8.70 -3.77
N ILE A 383 -14.33 9.23 -4.83
CA ILE A 383 -15.44 10.18 -4.71
C ILE A 383 -16.66 9.51 -4.08
N SER A 384 -17.01 8.30 -4.51
CA SER A 384 -18.14 7.57 -3.93
C SER A 384 -17.91 7.23 -2.46
N ASN A 385 -16.68 6.85 -2.08
CA ASN A 385 -16.32 6.58 -0.69
C ASN A 385 -16.55 7.84 0.18
N ILE A 386 -16.04 8.99 -0.23
CA ILE A 386 -16.23 10.25 0.51
C ILE A 386 -17.72 10.60 0.65
N ILE A 387 -18.48 10.52 -0.44
CA ILE A 387 -19.91 10.85 -0.42
C ILE A 387 -20.69 9.91 0.49
N ILE A 388 -20.45 8.61 0.38
CA ILE A 388 -21.14 7.60 1.20
C ILE A 388 -20.75 7.75 2.67
N ASN A 389 -19.49 8.04 2.98
CA ASN A 389 -19.01 8.33 4.33
C ASN A 389 -19.75 9.54 4.94
N LEU A 390 -19.88 10.65 4.21
CA LEU A 390 -20.60 11.84 4.67
C LEU A 390 -22.06 11.53 5.03
N ILE A 391 -22.67 10.55 4.37
CA ILE A 391 -24.06 10.15 4.61
C ILE A 391 -24.16 9.13 5.77
N LEU A 392 -23.28 8.13 5.79
CA LEU A 392 -23.43 6.99 6.69
C LEU A 392 -22.70 7.16 8.03
N MET A 393 -21.54 7.81 8.07
CA MET A 393 -20.76 7.97 9.31
C MET A 393 -21.51 8.72 10.41
N PRO A 394 -22.25 9.82 10.16
CA PRO A 394 -22.99 10.52 11.21
C PRO A 394 -24.04 9.64 11.92
N LYS A 395 -24.59 8.64 11.21
CA LYS A 395 -25.62 7.75 11.73
C LYS A 395 -25.08 6.44 12.29
N TYR A 396 -24.10 5.87 11.61
CA TYR A 396 -23.61 4.50 11.87
C TYR A 396 -22.14 4.43 12.28
N LYS A 397 -21.49 5.59 12.46
CA LYS A 397 -20.09 5.71 12.92
C LYS A 397 -19.15 4.77 12.13
N ALA A 398 -18.34 3.94 12.83
CA ALA A 398 -17.40 3.00 12.22
C ALA A 398 -18.07 1.96 11.29
N VAL A 399 -19.30 1.54 11.61
CA VAL A 399 -20.07 0.64 10.72
C VAL A 399 -20.41 1.35 9.40
N GLY A 400 -20.75 2.64 9.47
CA GLY A 400 -21.00 3.48 8.29
C GLY A 400 -19.75 3.55 7.39
N ALA A 401 -18.56 3.71 7.99
CA ALA A 401 -17.29 3.69 7.28
C ALA A 401 -17.04 2.34 6.58
N ALA A 402 -17.26 1.23 7.27
CA ALA A 402 -17.08 -0.10 6.69
C ALA A 402 -18.02 -0.37 5.51
N ILE A 403 -19.28 0.04 5.61
CA ILE A 403 -20.26 -0.05 4.51
C ILE A 403 -19.85 0.86 3.35
N ALA A 404 -19.40 2.09 3.63
CA ALA A 404 -18.94 3.02 2.61
C ALA A 404 -17.74 2.45 1.82
N THR A 405 -16.77 1.86 2.52
CA THR A 405 -15.64 1.16 1.90
C THR A 405 -16.12 0.03 0.99
N LEU A 406 -17.00 -0.85 1.46
CA LEU A 406 -17.53 -1.95 0.66
C LEU A 406 -18.26 -1.45 -0.60
N LEU A 407 -19.16 -0.47 -0.45
CA LEU A 407 -19.93 0.08 -1.57
C LEU A 407 -19.03 0.81 -2.58
N SER A 408 -18.04 1.57 -2.10
CA SER A 408 -17.09 2.24 -2.97
C SER A 408 -16.19 1.27 -3.74
N GLN A 409 -15.81 0.13 -3.14
CA GLN A 409 -15.11 -0.95 -3.84
C GLN A 409 -15.98 -1.57 -4.93
N ILE A 410 -17.26 -1.77 -4.68
CA ILE A 410 -18.23 -2.26 -5.70
C ILE A 410 -18.35 -1.24 -6.84
N ILE A 411 -18.49 0.05 -6.51
CA ILE A 411 -18.58 1.10 -7.52
C ILE A 411 -17.30 1.16 -8.33
N ALA A 412 -16.13 1.20 -7.71
CA ALA A 412 -14.85 1.30 -8.38
C ALA A 412 -14.55 0.09 -9.29
N ASN A 413 -14.78 -1.13 -8.78
CA ASN A 413 -14.27 -2.34 -9.44
C ASN A 413 -15.34 -3.12 -10.22
N VAL A 414 -16.62 -2.75 -10.10
CA VAL A 414 -17.70 -3.43 -10.84
C VAL A 414 -18.53 -2.44 -11.64
N VAL A 415 -19.12 -1.43 -10.98
CA VAL A 415 -20.10 -0.53 -11.63
C VAL A 415 -19.43 0.41 -12.63
N SER A 416 -18.31 1.02 -12.27
CA SER A 416 -17.61 2.01 -13.10
C SER A 416 -17.15 1.44 -14.45
N PHE A 417 -16.84 0.14 -14.52
CA PHE A 417 -16.44 -0.52 -15.76
C PHE A 417 -17.58 -0.64 -16.79
N VAL A 418 -18.83 -0.42 -16.39
CA VAL A 418 -19.99 -0.35 -17.31
C VAL A 418 -20.01 0.96 -18.11
N ALA A 419 -19.39 2.02 -17.58
CA ALA A 419 -19.42 3.36 -18.19
C ALA A 419 -18.86 3.40 -19.62
N PHE A 420 -17.81 2.61 -19.90
CA PHE A 420 -17.18 2.59 -21.22
C PHE A 420 -17.43 1.25 -21.93
N LYS A 421 -17.85 1.30 -23.19
CA LYS A 421 -18.12 0.07 -24.00
C LYS A 421 -16.94 -0.91 -24.01
N GLU A 422 -15.74 -0.39 -24.03
CA GLU A 422 -14.49 -1.17 -24.12
C GLU A 422 -14.18 -1.97 -22.84
N THR A 423 -14.66 -1.54 -21.68
CA THR A 423 -14.35 -2.16 -20.39
C THR A 423 -15.50 -2.96 -19.80
N ARG A 424 -16.70 -2.91 -20.39
CA ARG A 424 -17.87 -3.69 -19.93
C ARG A 424 -17.61 -5.18 -19.84
N VAL A 425 -16.73 -5.71 -20.66
CA VAL A 425 -16.34 -7.12 -20.61
C VAL A 425 -15.80 -7.51 -19.24
N LEU A 426 -15.05 -6.58 -18.57
CA LEU A 426 -14.48 -6.82 -17.25
C LEU A 426 -15.56 -6.95 -16.17
N THR A 427 -16.60 -6.13 -16.24
CA THR A 427 -17.75 -6.26 -15.32
C THR A 427 -18.38 -7.66 -15.43
N TRP A 428 -18.61 -8.14 -16.66
CA TRP A 428 -19.17 -9.48 -16.86
C TRP A 428 -18.22 -10.59 -16.40
N GLN A 429 -16.92 -10.45 -16.64
CA GLN A 429 -15.93 -11.43 -16.14
C GLN A 429 -15.89 -11.44 -14.63
N ALA A 430 -15.85 -10.27 -13.98
CA ALA A 430 -15.90 -10.14 -12.53
C ALA A 430 -17.18 -10.76 -11.95
N LEU A 431 -18.36 -10.43 -12.48
CA LEU A 431 -19.63 -10.99 -12.02
C LEU A 431 -19.68 -12.52 -12.19
N LYS A 432 -19.25 -13.05 -13.35
CA LYS A 432 -19.15 -14.51 -13.56
C LYS A 432 -18.24 -15.19 -12.54
N ALA A 433 -17.12 -14.54 -12.19
CA ALA A 433 -16.19 -15.07 -11.23
C ALA A 433 -16.71 -14.97 -9.78
N VAL A 434 -17.35 -13.85 -9.42
CA VAL A 434 -18.00 -13.65 -8.11
C VAL A 434 -19.08 -14.70 -7.87
N PHE A 435 -19.92 -14.97 -8.86
CA PHE A 435 -20.97 -15.97 -8.76
C PHE A 435 -20.51 -17.41 -9.13
N MET A 436 -19.20 -17.61 -9.36
CA MET A 436 -18.61 -18.89 -9.70
C MET A 436 -19.36 -19.64 -10.82
N VAL A 437 -19.86 -18.91 -11.82
CA VAL A 437 -20.82 -19.42 -12.83
C VAL A 437 -20.30 -20.62 -13.61
N GLU A 438 -19.01 -20.62 -14.01
CA GLU A 438 -18.42 -21.76 -14.74
C GLU A 438 -18.17 -22.96 -13.83
N ALA A 439 -17.68 -22.73 -12.60
CA ALA A 439 -17.48 -23.82 -11.64
C ALA A 439 -18.81 -24.54 -11.32
N ILE A 440 -19.90 -23.78 -11.20
CA ILE A 440 -21.25 -24.37 -11.00
C ILE A 440 -21.70 -25.16 -12.26
N LYS A 441 -21.41 -24.67 -13.46
CA LYS A 441 -21.70 -25.38 -14.70
C LYS A 441 -20.94 -26.71 -14.82
N ASP A 442 -19.63 -26.67 -14.50
CA ASP A 442 -18.77 -27.87 -14.54
C ASP A 442 -19.23 -28.92 -13.51
N ILE A 443 -19.61 -28.49 -12.31
CA ILE A 443 -20.17 -29.38 -11.28
C ILE A 443 -21.49 -30.00 -11.78
N LYS A 444 -22.40 -29.19 -12.35
CA LYS A 444 -23.65 -29.70 -12.91
C LYS A 444 -23.44 -30.70 -14.05
N GLN A 445 -22.46 -30.48 -14.92
CA GLN A 445 -22.13 -31.42 -16.01
C GLN A 445 -21.55 -32.73 -15.47
N LYS A 446 -20.63 -32.64 -14.46
CA LYS A 446 -20.08 -33.83 -13.82
C LYS A 446 -21.14 -34.67 -13.07
N ILE A 447 -22.11 -34.02 -12.45
CA ILE A 447 -23.23 -34.70 -11.79
C ILE A 447 -24.14 -35.36 -12.84
N LYS A 448 -24.46 -34.66 -13.94
CA LYS A 448 -25.25 -35.22 -15.02
C LYS A 448 -24.56 -36.41 -15.70
N GLY A 449 -23.24 -36.35 -15.93
CA GLY A 449 -22.46 -37.45 -16.51
C GLY A 449 -22.19 -38.65 -15.57
N ARG A 450 -22.53 -38.51 -14.26
CA ARG A 450 -22.51 -39.65 -13.31
C ARG A 450 -23.87 -40.32 -13.11
N ILE A 451 -24.93 -39.71 -13.60
CA ILE A 451 -26.32 -40.21 -13.50
C ILE A 451 -26.72 -40.93 -14.81
N GLN A 452 -25.94 -40.76 -15.88
CA GLN A 452 -25.98 -41.57 -17.10
C GLN A 452 -24.93 -42.67 -17.03
#